data_e9c90d889538123d66bc28ae7ada0b0d
#
_entry.id   e9c90d889538123d66bc28ae7ada0b0d
#
_cell.length_a   1.000
_cell.length_b   1.000
_cell.length_c   1.000
_cell.angle_alpha   90.00
_cell.angle_beta   90.00
_cell.angle_gamma   90.00
#
_symmetry.space_group_name_H-M   'P 1'
#
loop_
_entity.id
_entity.type
_entity.pdbx_description
1 polymer ?
#
loop_
_entity_poly.entity_id
_entity_poly.type
_entity_poly.pdbx_seq_one_letter_code
_entity_poly.pdbx_strand_id
1 'polypeptide(L)'
;FLGFFFSFAVKVPMWPFHTWLPDAHVQAPTAGSIILAGILLKMGGYGFLRFSLPLFPDASLFYQPYIFFLSCVAIVYTSFVAFAQQDIKKLIAYSSVAHMGFVTIGIFCFNTQGLDGAVFQMVSHGIISGALFLAIGVFMKGLILEILTS
;
A
#
# COMPACT_ATOMS: atom_id res chain seq x y z
N PHE A 1 1.93 -8.72 -20.18
CA PHE A 1 1.53 -8.82 -18.79
C PHE A 1 2.66 -8.46 -17.84
N LEU A 2 3.79 -9.16 -17.86
CA LEU A 2 4.89 -8.98 -16.88
C LEU A 2 5.39 -7.53 -16.78
N GLY A 3 5.57 -6.82 -17.89
CA GLY A 3 6.00 -5.42 -17.87
C GLY A 3 5.04 -4.51 -17.09
N PHE A 4 3.73 -4.65 -17.33
CA PHE A 4 2.70 -3.95 -16.56
C PHE A 4 2.65 -4.42 -15.11
N PHE A 5 2.77 -5.74 -14.89
CA PHE A 5 2.76 -6.33 -13.55
C PHE A 5 3.87 -5.73 -12.67
N PHE A 6 5.12 -5.72 -13.12
CA PHE A 6 6.21 -5.16 -12.34
C PHE A 6 6.05 -3.66 -12.08
N SER A 7 5.60 -2.90 -13.09
CA SER A 7 5.34 -1.47 -12.93
C SER A 7 4.29 -1.19 -11.86
N PHE A 8 3.20 -1.93 -11.86
CA PHE A 8 2.13 -1.75 -10.87
C PHE A 8 2.47 -2.38 -9.51
N ALA A 9 3.21 -3.49 -9.49
CA ALA A 9 3.67 -4.13 -8.25
C ALA A 9 4.59 -3.22 -7.43
N VAL A 10 5.44 -2.43 -8.09
CA VAL A 10 6.23 -1.39 -7.40
C VAL A 10 5.32 -0.31 -6.82
N LYS A 11 4.29 0.13 -7.55
CA LYS A 11 3.35 1.16 -7.11
C LYS A 11 2.42 0.72 -5.98
N VAL A 12 1.94 -0.53 -6.01
CA VAL A 12 1.08 -1.14 -4.97
C VAL A 12 1.87 -1.51 -3.71
N PRO A 13 3.14 -1.32 -3.64
CA PRO A 13 4.25 -1.95 -2.97
C PRO A 13 4.02 -3.43 -2.58
N MET A 14 3.92 -4.27 -3.60
CA MET A 14 3.88 -5.72 -3.39
C MET A 14 5.23 -6.24 -2.87
N TRP A 15 5.20 -7.26 -2.02
CA TRP A 15 6.43 -7.97 -1.69
C TRP A 15 6.98 -8.68 -2.96
N PRO A 16 8.28 -8.64 -3.27
CA PRO A 16 9.40 -8.03 -2.54
C PRO A 16 9.70 -6.56 -2.90
N PHE A 17 8.90 -5.87 -3.72
CA PHE A 17 9.16 -4.52 -4.26
C PHE A 17 8.69 -3.37 -3.35
N HIS A 18 8.53 -3.62 -2.06
CA HIS A 18 7.91 -2.69 -1.11
C HIS A 18 8.88 -1.82 -0.31
N THR A 19 10.19 -2.14 -0.33
CA THR A 19 11.18 -1.58 0.61
C THR A 19 11.38 -0.07 0.48
N TRP A 20 11.07 0.51 -0.68
CA TRP A 20 11.18 1.94 -0.91
C TRP A 20 10.14 2.77 -0.14
N LEU A 21 8.97 2.19 0.15
CA LEU A 21 7.82 2.93 0.71
C LEU A 21 8.07 3.45 2.13
N PRO A 22 8.58 2.67 3.09
CA PRO A 22 8.83 3.15 4.44
C PRO A 22 9.84 4.28 4.48
N ASP A 23 10.92 4.21 3.72
CA ASP A 23 11.95 5.25 3.67
C ASP A 23 11.43 6.52 2.99
N ALA A 24 10.62 6.38 1.93
CA ALA A 24 9.95 7.50 1.29
C ALA A 24 9.03 8.27 2.29
N HIS A 25 8.27 7.56 3.13
CA HIS A 25 7.39 8.18 4.12
C HIS A 25 8.15 8.90 5.25
N VAL A 26 9.29 8.39 5.65
CA VAL A 26 10.12 9.02 6.69
C VAL A 26 10.69 10.35 6.19
N GLN A 27 11.22 10.38 4.97
CA GLN A 27 11.85 11.55 4.38
C GLN A 27 10.84 12.58 3.85
N ALA A 28 9.64 12.14 3.49
CA ALA A 28 8.62 13.03 2.92
C ALA A 28 8.06 14.01 3.98
N PRO A 29 7.73 15.24 3.58
CA PRO A 29 6.92 16.14 4.42
C PRO A 29 5.53 15.52 4.63
N THR A 30 4.82 15.94 5.69
CA THR A 30 3.50 15.37 6.05
C THR A 30 2.52 15.35 4.88
N ALA A 31 2.42 16.45 4.12
CA ALA A 31 1.55 16.52 2.94
C ALA A 31 1.93 15.49 1.86
N GLY A 32 3.24 15.29 1.63
CA GLY A 32 3.76 14.29 0.70
C GLY A 32 3.37 12.86 1.11
N SER A 33 3.49 12.53 2.40
CA SER A 33 3.09 11.23 2.95
C SER A 33 1.59 10.98 2.82
N ILE A 34 0.75 12.01 3.04
CA ILE A 34 -0.71 11.91 2.89
C ILE A 34 -1.09 11.58 1.45
N ILE A 35 -0.53 12.30 0.47
CA ILE A 35 -0.82 12.07 -0.95
C ILE A 35 -0.27 10.69 -1.40
N LEU A 36 0.91 10.33 -0.96
CA LEU A 36 1.54 9.05 -1.29
C LEU A 36 0.70 7.87 -0.78
N ALA A 37 0.34 7.89 0.50
CA ALA A 37 -0.47 6.83 1.10
C ALA A 37 -1.94 6.86 0.62
N GLY A 38 -2.54 8.05 0.52
CA GLY A 38 -3.95 8.22 0.17
C GLY A 38 -4.28 7.87 -1.28
N ILE A 39 -3.45 8.30 -2.24
CA ILE A 39 -3.78 8.27 -3.67
C ILE A 39 -2.77 7.45 -4.47
N LEU A 40 -1.47 7.72 -4.35
CA LEU A 40 -0.48 7.17 -5.28
C LEU A 40 -0.37 5.65 -5.24
N LEU A 41 -0.52 5.02 -4.07
CA LEU A 41 -0.54 3.57 -3.95
C LEU A 41 -1.72 2.95 -4.72
N LYS A 42 -2.87 3.62 -4.71
CA LYS A 42 -4.10 3.13 -5.38
C LYS A 42 -4.03 3.20 -6.89
N MET A 43 -3.17 4.03 -7.45
CA MET A 43 -2.93 4.06 -8.90
C MET A 43 -2.39 2.73 -9.42
N GLY A 44 -1.59 1.99 -8.62
CA GLY A 44 -1.13 0.64 -8.99
C GLY A 44 -2.28 -0.37 -9.00
N GLY A 45 -3.15 -0.35 -7.97
CA GLY A 45 -4.36 -1.19 -7.93
C GLY A 45 -5.31 -0.88 -9.09
N TYR A 46 -5.55 0.40 -9.37
CA TYR A 46 -6.31 0.83 -10.54
C TYR A 46 -5.65 0.34 -11.85
N GLY A 47 -4.33 0.38 -11.94
CA GLY A 47 -3.59 -0.14 -13.09
C GLY A 47 -3.83 -1.63 -13.33
N PHE A 48 -3.83 -2.45 -12.28
CA PHE A 48 -4.20 -3.87 -12.37
C PHE A 48 -5.63 -4.05 -12.87
N LEU A 49 -6.60 -3.34 -12.29
CA LEU A 49 -8.01 -3.43 -12.67
C LEU A 49 -8.28 -2.96 -14.10
N ARG A 50 -7.67 -1.86 -14.52
CA ARG A 50 -7.98 -1.21 -15.80
C ARG A 50 -7.18 -1.74 -16.97
N PHE A 51 -5.93 -2.17 -16.73
CA PHE A 51 -5.02 -2.57 -17.80
C PHE A 51 -4.65 -4.05 -17.72
N SER A 52 -4.21 -4.56 -16.57
CA SER A 52 -3.70 -5.93 -16.51
C SER A 52 -4.77 -6.98 -16.72
N LEU A 53 -5.92 -6.84 -16.07
CA LEU A 53 -7.02 -7.82 -16.20
C LEU A 53 -7.68 -7.79 -17.59
N PRO A 54 -8.09 -6.61 -18.13
CA PRO A 54 -8.79 -6.58 -19.42
C PRO A 54 -7.89 -6.88 -20.63
N LEU A 55 -6.62 -6.44 -20.59
CA LEU A 55 -5.70 -6.63 -21.72
C LEU A 55 -5.04 -8.02 -21.74
N PHE A 56 -4.88 -8.64 -20.58
CA PHE A 56 -4.13 -9.90 -20.45
C PHE A 56 -4.87 -10.89 -19.53
N PRO A 57 -6.12 -11.31 -19.85
CA PRO A 57 -6.91 -12.18 -18.98
C PRO A 57 -6.25 -13.55 -18.77
N ASP A 58 -5.77 -14.20 -19.84
CA ASP A 58 -5.16 -15.52 -19.77
C ASP A 58 -3.85 -15.50 -18.96
N ALA A 59 -3.02 -14.49 -19.19
CA ALA A 59 -1.78 -14.33 -18.42
C ALA A 59 -2.08 -14.02 -16.93
N SER A 60 -3.12 -13.24 -16.65
CA SER A 60 -3.54 -12.93 -15.29
C SER A 60 -4.00 -14.17 -14.55
N LEU A 61 -4.74 -15.07 -15.20
CA LEU A 61 -5.13 -16.37 -14.65
C LEU A 61 -3.92 -17.28 -14.43
N PHE A 62 -3.00 -17.33 -15.40
CA PHE A 62 -1.79 -18.15 -15.29
C PHE A 62 -0.91 -17.74 -14.10
N TYR A 63 -0.73 -16.43 -13.88
CA TYR A 63 0.10 -15.92 -12.79
C TYR A 63 -0.64 -15.74 -11.46
N GLN A 64 -1.95 -15.96 -11.39
CA GLN A 64 -2.78 -15.84 -10.18
C GLN A 64 -2.18 -16.53 -8.95
N PRO A 65 -1.79 -17.82 -8.99
CA PRO A 65 -1.27 -18.51 -7.81
C PRO A 65 0.03 -17.88 -7.27
N TYR A 66 0.88 -17.38 -8.15
CA TYR A 66 2.11 -16.68 -7.75
C TYR A 66 1.80 -15.33 -7.10
N ILE A 67 0.84 -14.60 -7.64
CA ILE A 67 0.42 -13.31 -7.10
C ILE A 67 -0.24 -13.52 -5.72
N PHE A 68 -1.04 -14.55 -5.55
CA PHE A 68 -1.61 -14.90 -4.24
C PHE A 68 -0.52 -15.23 -3.23
N PHE A 69 0.44 -16.06 -3.59
CA PHE A 69 1.56 -16.37 -2.70
C PHE A 69 2.32 -15.11 -2.28
N LEU A 70 2.71 -14.26 -3.22
CA LEU A 70 3.41 -13.01 -2.92
C LEU A 70 2.58 -12.06 -2.05
N SER A 71 1.27 -12.00 -2.28
CA SER A 71 0.35 -11.17 -1.49
C SER A 71 0.18 -11.72 -0.07
N CYS A 72 0.07 -13.03 0.11
CA CYS A 72 0.04 -13.66 1.44
C CYS A 72 1.34 -13.40 2.22
N VAL A 73 2.48 -13.55 1.55
CA VAL A 73 3.78 -13.20 2.15
C VAL A 73 3.81 -11.72 2.54
N ALA A 74 3.33 -10.82 1.67
CA ALA A 74 3.24 -9.40 1.99
C ALA A 74 2.41 -9.17 3.25
N ILE A 75 1.23 -9.76 3.37
CA ILE A 75 0.33 -9.58 4.52
C ILE A 75 1.02 -10.04 5.81
N VAL A 76 1.52 -11.27 5.84
CA VAL A 76 2.09 -11.86 7.06
C VAL A 76 3.42 -11.21 7.42
N TYR A 77 4.36 -11.20 6.49
CA TYR A 77 5.71 -10.69 6.72
C TYR A 77 5.71 -9.22 7.11
N THR A 78 5.03 -8.36 6.34
CA THR A 78 5.08 -6.92 6.62
C THR A 78 4.26 -6.52 7.86
N SER A 79 3.27 -7.31 8.26
CA SER A 79 2.60 -7.12 9.55
C SER A 79 3.56 -7.34 10.72
N PHE A 80 4.35 -8.42 10.70
CA PHE A 80 5.38 -8.64 11.74
C PHE A 80 6.48 -7.57 11.71
N VAL A 81 6.90 -7.17 10.51
CA VAL A 81 7.88 -6.09 10.37
C VAL A 81 7.34 -4.77 10.91
N ALA A 82 6.04 -4.47 10.70
CA ALA A 82 5.40 -3.28 11.25
C ALA A 82 5.46 -3.25 12.78
N PHE A 83 5.17 -4.37 13.46
CA PHE A 83 5.27 -4.47 14.92
C PHE A 83 6.70 -4.25 15.46
N ALA A 84 7.71 -4.59 14.69
CA ALA A 84 9.11 -4.42 15.09
C ALA A 84 9.65 -2.99 14.88
N GLN A 85 8.88 -2.07 14.27
CA GLN A 85 9.35 -0.73 13.99
C GLN A 85 9.30 0.17 15.22
N GLN A 86 10.37 0.94 15.43
CA GLN A 86 10.44 2.00 16.45
C GLN A 86 9.93 3.34 15.93
N ASP A 87 9.99 3.57 14.62
CA ASP A 87 9.50 4.79 13.97
C ASP A 87 8.03 4.61 13.60
N ILE A 88 7.18 5.50 14.11
CA ILE A 88 5.73 5.45 13.90
C ILE A 88 5.33 5.64 12.42
N LYS A 89 6.10 6.43 11.64
CA LYS A 89 5.87 6.56 10.21
C LYS A 89 6.21 5.26 9.46
N LYS A 90 7.30 4.57 9.85
CA LYS A 90 7.66 3.27 9.30
C LYS A 90 6.62 2.21 9.65
N LEU A 91 6.12 2.20 10.89
CA LEU A 91 5.05 1.30 11.31
C LEU A 91 3.82 1.43 10.41
N ILE A 92 3.34 2.66 10.19
CA ILE A 92 2.18 2.91 9.33
C ILE A 92 2.47 2.55 7.88
N ALA A 93 3.67 2.83 7.38
CA ALA A 93 4.06 2.48 6.02
C ALA A 93 4.06 0.95 5.80
N TYR A 94 4.63 0.16 6.70
CA TYR A 94 4.62 -1.30 6.62
C TYR A 94 3.20 -1.88 6.78
N SER A 95 2.37 -1.32 7.66
CA SER A 95 0.96 -1.71 7.74
C SER A 95 0.22 -1.45 6.44
N SER A 96 0.56 -0.36 5.73
CA SER A 96 -0.01 -0.06 4.41
C SER A 96 0.35 -1.12 3.37
N VAL A 97 1.58 -1.65 3.39
CA VAL A 97 1.98 -2.77 2.50
C VAL A 97 1.12 -4.01 2.77
N ALA A 98 0.89 -4.36 4.05
CA ALA A 98 0.03 -5.48 4.42
C ALA A 98 -1.41 -5.28 3.91
N HIS A 99 -1.98 -4.09 4.10
CA HIS A 99 -3.34 -3.76 3.62
C HIS A 99 -3.45 -3.81 2.09
N MET A 100 -2.42 -3.38 1.37
CA MET A 100 -2.39 -3.48 -0.10
C MET A 100 -2.26 -4.93 -0.58
N GLY A 101 -1.72 -5.84 0.23
CA GLY A 101 -1.74 -7.29 -0.03
C GLY A 101 -3.17 -7.85 -0.15
N PHE A 102 -4.11 -7.40 0.68
CA PHE A 102 -5.53 -7.76 0.52
C PHE A 102 -6.13 -7.23 -0.78
N VAL A 103 -5.74 -6.02 -1.19
CA VAL A 103 -6.19 -5.44 -2.47
C VAL A 103 -5.74 -6.31 -3.63
N THR A 104 -4.49 -6.75 -3.66
CA THR A 104 -3.97 -7.59 -4.75
C THR A 104 -4.62 -8.96 -4.78
N ILE A 105 -4.88 -9.60 -3.64
CA ILE A 105 -5.66 -10.84 -3.58
C ILE A 105 -7.05 -10.61 -4.15
N GLY A 106 -7.76 -9.58 -3.70
CA GLY A 106 -9.12 -9.29 -4.15
C GLY A 106 -9.21 -9.04 -5.66
N ILE A 107 -8.24 -8.29 -6.23
CA ILE A 107 -8.18 -8.02 -7.68
C ILE A 107 -8.02 -9.31 -8.49
N PHE A 108 -7.14 -10.22 -8.06
CA PHE A 108 -6.83 -11.45 -8.78
C PHE A 108 -7.70 -12.66 -8.36
N CYS A 109 -8.72 -12.47 -7.51
CA CYS A 109 -9.73 -13.50 -7.21
C CYS A 109 -10.66 -13.81 -8.39
N PHE A 110 -10.76 -12.96 -9.39
CA PHE A 110 -11.64 -13.08 -10.56
C PHE A 110 -13.11 -13.32 -10.22
N ASN A 111 -13.58 -12.83 -9.09
CA ASN A 111 -14.99 -12.81 -8.72
C ASN A 111 -15.43 -11.40 -8.33
N THR A 112 -16.73 -11.14 -8.43
CA THR A 112 -17.31 -9.80 -8.15
C THR A 112 -17.05 -9.37 -6.71
N GLN A 113 -17.21 -10.28 -5.76
CA GLN A 113 -17.00 -9.99 -4.32
C GLN A 113 -15.54 -9.60 -4.02
N GLY A 114 -14.56 -10.27 -4.64
CA GLY A 114 -13.15 -9.93 -4.50
C GLY A 114 -12.82 -8.57 -5.08
N LEU A 115 -13.36 -8.27 -6.27
CA LEU A 115 -13.19 -6.97 -6.92
C LEU A 115 -13.80 -5.84 -6.10
N ASP A 116 -15.04 -6.00 -5.65
CA ASP A 116 -15.74 -5.02 -4.82
C ASP A 116 -14.98 -4.81 -3.49
N GLY A 117 -14.53 -5.89 -2.85
CA GLY A 117 -13.70 -5.84 -1.65
C GLY A 117 -12.37 -5.12 -1.86
N ALA A 118 -11.71 -5.36 -2.99
CA ALA A 118 -10.46 -4.69 -3.34
C ALA A 118 -10.66 -3.18 -3.54
N VAL A 119 -11.71 -2.77 -4.26
CA VAL A 119 -12.04 -1.35 -4.47
C VAL A 119 -12.40 -0.69 -3.14
N PHE A 120 -13.24 -1.33 -2.33
CA PHE A 120 -13.60 -0.84 -0.99
C PHE A 120 -12.37 -0.67 -0.11
N GLN A 121 -11.46 -1.65 -0.10
CA GLN A 121 -10.21 -1.60 0.66
C GLN A 121 -9.29 -0.47 0.17
N MET A 122 -9.20 -0.22 -1.12
CA MET A 122 -8.42 0.91 -1.65
C MET A 122 -8.95 2.26 -1.15
N VAL A 123 -10.25 2.48 -1.18
CA VAL A 123 -10.88 3.72 -0.70
C VAL A 123 -10.70 3.87 0.81
N SER A 124 -11.10 2.85 1.56
CA SER A 124 -11.00 2.82 3.03
C SER A 124 -9.58 3.07 3.51
N HIS A 125 -8.60 2.31 2.98
CA HIS A 125 -7.20 2.49 3.29
C HIS A 125 -6.70 3.90 2.92
N GLY A 126 -7.17 4.48 1.82
CA GLY A 126 -6.81 5.83 1.40
C GLY A 126 -7.16 6.88 2.45
N ILE A 127 -8.38 6.81 2.96
CA ILE A 127 -8.89 7.73 3.98
C ILE A 127 -8.16 7.50 5.32
N ILE A 128 -8.09 6.25 5.77
CA ILE A 128 -7.50 5.90 7.08
C ILE A 128 -6.00 6.24 7.11
N SER A 129 -5.23 5.81 6.10
CA SER A 129 -3.79 6.07 6.07
C SER A 129 -3.47 7.56 5.92
N GLY A 130 -4.25 8.29 5.12
CA GLY A 130 -4.12 9.75 5.01
C GLY A 130 -4.39 10.46 6.34
N ALA A 131 -5.45 10.06 7.05
CA ALA A 131 -5.80 10.59 8.37
C ALA A 131 -4.71 10.28 9.42
N LEU A 132 -4.15 9.07 9.43
CA LEU A 132 -3.07 8.70 10.34
C LEU A 132 -1.80 9.53 10.10
N PHE A 133 -1.38 9.71 8.86
CA PHE A 133 -0.23 10.56 8.55
C PHE A 133 -0.47 12.02 8.89
N LEU A 134 -1.70 12.53 8.71
CA LEU A 134 -2.07 13.88 9.11
C LEU A 134 -1.98 14.04 10.63
N ALA A 135 -2.58 13.11 11.40
CA ALA A 135 -2.56 13.14 12.86
C ALA A 135 -1.13 13.15 13.41
N ILE A 136 -0.26 12.26 12.88
CA ILE A 136 1.15 12.22 13.29
C ILE A 136 1.87 13.52 12.90
N GLY A 137 1.62 14.05 11.71
CA GLY A 137 2.23 15.29 11.28
C GLY A 137 1.88 16.49 12.17
N VAL A 138 0.64 16.57 12.64
CA VAL A 138 0.17 17.59 13.58
C VAL A 138 0.82 17.38 14.96
N PHE A 139 0.81 16.15 15.46
CA PHE A 139 1.41 15.80 16.76
C PHE A 139 2.91 16.13 16.80
N MET A 140 3.67 15.73 15.80
CA MET A 140 5.10 16.01 15.70
C MET A 140 5.42 17.51 15.65
N LYS A 141 4.60 18.31 14.93
CA LYS A 141 4.76 19.77 14.91
C LYS A 141 4.47 20.38 16.28
N GLY A 142 3.44 19.93 16.98
CA GLY A 142 3.11 20.39 18.32
C GLY A 142 4.26 20.15 19.31
N LEU A 143 4.81 18.94 19.31
CA LEU A 143 5.94 18.56 20.17
C LEU A 143 7.20 19.40 19.91
N ILE A 144 7.51 19.65 18.63
CA ILE A 144 8.66 20.50 18.26
C ILE A 144 8.46 21.93 18.75
N LEU A 145 7.25 22.49 18.63
CA LEU A 145 6.95 23.83 19.11
C LEU A 145 7.09 23.93 20.64
N GLU A 146 6.60 22.95 21.40
CA GLU A 146 6.77 22.91 22.86
C GLU A 146 8.24 22.89 23.27
N ILE A 147 9.07 22.08 22.60
CA ILE A 147 10.51 21.99 22.90
C ILE A 147 11.25 23.29 22.58
N LEU A 148 10.82 24.02 21.54
CA LEU A 148 11.46 25.28 21.15
C LEU A 148 11.04 26.47 22.01
N THR A 149 9.92 26.36 22.74
CA THR A 149 9.38 27.43 23.62
C THR A 149 9.69 27.22 25.10
N SER A 150 10.23 26.07 25.50
CA SER A 150 10.73 25.74 26.83
C SER A 150 12.21 26.07 26.96
#